data_20b1d71936c0465def93b9ca4ad79be1
#
_entry.id   20b1d71936c0465def93b9ca4ad79be1
#
_cell.length_a   1.000
_cell.length_b   1.000
_cell.length_c   1.000
_cell.angle_alpha   90.00
_cell.angle_beta   90.00
_cell.angle_gamma   90.00
#
_symmetry.space_group_name_H-M   'P 1'
#
loop_
_entity.id
_entity.type
_entity.pdbx_description
1 polymer ?
#
loop_
_entity_poly.entity_id
_entity_poly.type
_entity_poly.pdbx_seq_one_letter_code
_entity_poly.pdbx_strand_id
1 'polypeptide(L)' 'MRKDFAKAASKGIVIKNQNFVTARGVYQIVFVRYENDIYFFKHRNGQLVECCNLSNLGNNQDKALMTELNT' A
#
# COMPACT_ATOMS: atom_id res chain seq x y z
N MET A 1 -13.73 -0.95 4.99
CA MET A 1 -12.79 -1.33 3.91
C MET A 1 -13.53 -2.12 2.85
N ARG A 2 -13.26 -1.87 1.59
CA ARG A 2 -13.88 -2.60 0.49
C ARG A 2 -13.41 -4.06 0.50
N LYS A 3 -14.24 -4.95 -0.05
CA LYS A 3 -13.96 -6.39 -0.01
C LYS A 3 -12.65 -6.77 -0.70
N ASP A 4 -12.35 -6.14 -1.83
CA ASP A 4 -11.12 -6.43 -2.56
C ASP A 4 -9.87 -6.01 -1.78
N PHE A 5 -9.91 -4.89 -1.05
CA PHE A 5 -8.81 -4.48 -0.19
C PHE A 5 -8.63 -5.44 0.98
N ALA A 6 -9.73 -5.88 1.59
CA ALA A 6 -9.67 -6.85 2.69
C ALA A 6 -9.07 -8.17 2.23
N LYS A 7 -9.46 -8.65 1.05
CA LYS A 7 -8.91 -9.89 0.49
C LYS A 7 -7.43 -9.74 0.17
N ALA A 8 -7.02 -8.61 -0.42
CA ALA A 8 -5.62 -8.36 -0.71
C ALA A 8 -4.79 -8.34 0.58
N ALA A 9 -5.29 -7.70 1.63
CA ALA A 9 -4.58 -7.63 2.90
C ALA A 9 -4.40 -9.00 3.56
N SER A 10 -5.40 -9.89 3.43
CA SER A 10 -5.36 -11.19 4.10
C SER A 10 -4.77 -12.31 3.25
N LYS A 11 -4.94 -12.26 1.92
CA LYS A 11 -4.54 -13.35 1.03
C LYS A 11 -3.45 -12.99 0.04
N GLY A 12 -3.14 -11.70 -0.09
CA GLY A 12 -2.14 -11.24 -1.05
C GLY A 12 -0.72 -11.57 -0.61
N ILE A 13 0.20 -11.38 -1.55
CA ILE A 13 1.62 -11.59 -1.32
C ILE A 13 2.28 -10.24 -1.10
N VAL A 14 2.91 -10.05 0.06
CA VAL A 14 3.64 -8.82 0.35
C VAL A 14 4.89 -8.78 -0.52
N ILE A 15 4.99 -7.77 -1.38
CA ILE A 15 6.13 -7.60 -2.27
C ILE A 15 7.09 -6.52 -1.78
N LYS A 16 6.63 -5.64 -0.88
CA LYS A 16 7.49 -4.65 -0.24
C LYS A 16 6.86 -4.23 1.08
N ASN A 17 7.67 -4.15 2.11
CA ASN A 17 7.24 -3.69 3.44
C ASN A 17 8.33 -2.75 3.95
N GLN A 18 7.97 -1.50 4.22
CA GLN A 18 8.91 -0.48 4.63
C GLN A 18 8.37 0.26 5.85
N ASN A 19 9.23 0.42 6.85
CA ASN A 19 8.87 1.13 8.07
C ASN A 19 9.77 2.36 8.21
N PHE A 20 9.19 3.47 8.67
CA PHE A 20 9.97 4.68 8.93
C PHE A 20 9.34 5.50 10.03
N VAL A 21 10.17 6.28 10.73
CA VAL A 21 9.76 7.10 11.85
C VAL A 21 9.81 8.57 11.44
N THR A 22 8.75 9.30 11.73
CA THR A 22 8.66 10.72 11.47
C THR A 22 8.22 11.45 12.73
N ALA A 23 8.24 12.79 12.67
CA ALA A 23 7.73 13.61 13.78
C ALA A 23 6.26 13.35 14.08
N ARG A 24 5.51 12.81 13.11
CA ARG A 24 4.07 12.53 13.25
C ARG A 24 3.77 11.12 13.72
N GLY A 25 4.79 10.27 13.83
CA GLY A 25 4.63 8.91 14.29
C GLY A 25 5.38 7.91 13.45
N VAL A 26 5.10 6.64 13.71
CA VAL A 26 5.71 5.51 12.99
C VAL A 26 4.81 5.11 11.83
N TYR A 27 5.36 5.13 10.63
CA TYR A 27 4.62 4.75 9.42
C TYR A 27 5.10 3.40 8.91
N GLN A 28 4.16 2.64 8.37
CA GLN A 28 4.43 1.40 7.65
C GLN A 28 3.77 1.48 6.29
N ILE A 29 4.55 1.22 5.23
CA ILE A 29 4.05 1.16 3.87
C ILE A 29 4.21 -0.27 3.38
N VAL A 30 3.11 -0.86 2.89
CA VAL A 30 3.09 -2.24 2.41
C VAL A 30 2.51 -2.26 1.01
N PHE A 31 3.24 -2.89 0.09
CA PHE A 31 2.74 -3.20 -1.25
C PHE A 31 2.42 -4.69 -1.31
N VAL A 32 1.24 -5.02 -1.79
CA VAL A 32 0.73 -6.39 -1.82
C VAL A 32 0.26 -6.69 -3.24
N ARG A 33 0.70 -7.84 -3.76
CA ARG A 33 0.15 -8.36 -5.01
C ARG A 33 -0.97 -9.34 -4.68
N TYR A 34 -2.14 -9.09 -5.25
CA TYR A 34 -3.29 -9.98 -5.12
C TYR A 34 -3.95 -10.11 -6.48
N GLU A 35 -4.03 -11.35 -6.95
CA GLU A 35 -4.44 -11.64 -8.31
C GLU A 35 -3.51 -10.93 -9.30
N ASN A 36 -4.01 -10.07 -10.18
CA ASN A 36 -3.18 -9.36 -11.14
C ASN A 36 -2.97 -7.89 -10.77
N ASP A 37 -3.34 -7.52 -9.56
CA ASP A 37 -3.30 -6.12 -9.12
C ASP A 37 -2.28 -5.92 -8.01
N ILE A 38 -1.79 -4.69 -7.90
CA ILE A 38 -0.91 -4.28 -6.80
C ILE A 38 -1.67 -3.31 -5.93
N TYR A 39 -1.69 -3.59 -4.63
CA TYR A 39 -2.38 -2.81 -3.61
C TYR A 39 -1.37 -2.13 -2.71
N PHE A 40 -1.69 -0.90 -2.31
CA PHE A 40 -0.87 -0.10 -1.41
C PHE A 40 -1.63 0.10 -0.10
N PHE A 41 -0.95 -0.14 1.02
CA PHE A 41 -1.51 0.10 2.36
C PHE A 41 -0.53 0.94 3.15
N LYS A 42 -1.03 1.99 3.78
CA LYS A 42 -0.23 2.85 4.64
C LYS A 42 -0.84 2.89 6.03
N HIS A 43 -0.03 2.56 7.02
CA HIS A 43 -0.44 2.60 8.43
C HIS A 43 0.37 3.66 9.15
N ARG A 44 -0.26 4.31 10.12
CA ARG A 44 0.40 5.23 11.04
C ARG A 44 0.11 4.76 12.46
N ASN A 45 1.17 4.49 13.22
CA ASN A 45 1.05 3.98 14.60
C ASN A 45 0.13 2.76 14.68
N GLY A 46 0.21 1.87 13.67
CA GLY A 46 -0.57 0.65 13.62
C GLY A 46 -1.98 0.81 13.05
N GLN A 47 -2.38 2.01 12.68
CA GLN A 47 -3.72 2.27 12.18
C GLN A 47 -3.68 2.57 10.68
N LEU A 48 -4.55 1.91 9.92
CA LEU A 48 -4.63 2.14 8.47
C LEU A 48 -5.13 3.55 8.20
N VAL A 49 -4.33 4.32 7.45
CA VAL A 49 -4.67 5.70 7.09
C VAL A 49 -4.89 5.89 5.59
N GLU A 50 -4.40 4.98 4.75
CA GLU A 50 -4.56 5.09 3.31
C GLU A 50 -4.43 3.72 2.66
N CYS A 51 -5.25 3.46 1.63
CA CYS A 51 -5.10 2.28 0.79
C CYS A 51 -5.60 2.58 -0.61
N CYS A 52 -4.99 1.93 -1.61
CA CYS A 52 -5.45 2.08 -2.99
C CYS A 52 -5.01 0.88 -3.82
N ASN A 53 -5.69 0.69 -4.96
CA ASN A 53 -5.31 -0.30 -5.96
C ASN A 53 -4.59 0.43 -7.08
N LEU A 54 -3.28 0.19 -7.21
CA LEU A 54 -2.44 0.91 -8.16
C LEU A 54 -2.81 0.63 -9.61
N SER A 55 -3.43 -0.51 -9.88
CA SER A 55 -3.81 -0.88 -11.26
C SER A 55 -4.99 -0.07 -11.77
N ASN A 56 -5.79 0.51 -10.87
CA ASN A 56 -6.96 1.31 -11.22
C ASN A 56 -6.70 2.81 -11.22
N LEU A 57 -5.46 3.18 -10.99
CA LEU A 57 -5.11 4.58 -10.86
C LEU A 57 -4.47 5.06 -12.15
N GLY A 58 -4.87 6.22 -12.64
CA GLY A 58 -4.33 6.79 -13.84
C GLY A 58 -3.84 8.21 -13.64
N ASN A 59 -3.43 8.55 -12.41
CA ASN A 59 -3.02 9.90 -12.08
C ASN A 59 -1.56 9.97 -11.60
N ASN A 60 -1.07 11.18 -11.31
CA ASN A 60 0.33 11.37 -10.91
C ASN A 60 0.69 10.72 -9.58
N GLN A 61 -0.28 10.55 -8.70
CA GLN A 61 -0.05 9.92 -7.41
C GLN A 61 0.36 8.46 -7.58
N ASP A 62 -0.21 7.78 -8.57
CA ASP A 62 0.10 6.38 -8.85
C ASP A 62 1.52 6.21 -9.35
N LYS A 63 1.95 7.13 -10.19
CA LYS A 63 3.32 7.11 -10.70
C LYS A 63 4.32 7.28 -9.56
N ALA A 64 4.02 8.14 -8.59
CA ALA A 64 4.87 8.33 -7.42
C ALA A 64 4.93 7.06 -6.58
N LEU A 65 3.80 6.38 -6.35
CA LEU A 65 3.75 5.14 -5.60
C LEU A 65 4.47 4.02 -6.32
N MET A 66 4.31 3.92 -7.64
CA MET A 66 5.03 2.90 -8.43
C MET A 66 6.53 3.15 -8.42
N THR A 67 6.96 4.41 -8.45
CA THR A 67 8.37 4.75 -8.34
C THR A 67 8.93 4.30 -6.99
N GLU A 68 8.19 4.55 -5.91
CA GLU A 68 8.59 4.12 -4.58
C GLU A 68 8.67 2.60 -4.48
N LEU A 69 7.73 1.89 -5.09
CA LEU A 69 7.74 0.43 -5.13
C LEU A 69 9.01 -0.10 -5.81
N ASN A 70 9.50 0.58 -6.83
CA ASN A 70 10.65 0.13 -7.61
C ASN A 70 12.00 0.58 -7.04
N THR A 71 12.00 1.36 -5.98
CA THR A 71 13.23 1.70 -5.26
C THR A 71 13.47 0.72 -4.13
#